data_4de71da2e52c2371a028ff78a7779be0
#
_entry.id   4de71da2e52c2371a028ff78a7779be0
#
_cell.length_a   1.000
_cell.length_b   1.000
_cell.length_c   1.000
_cell.angle_alpha   90.00
_cell.angle_beta   90.00
_cell.angle_gamma   90.00
#
_symmetry.space_group_name_H-M   'P 1'
#
loop_
_entity.id
_entity.type
_entity.pdbx_description
1 polymer ?
#
loop_
_entity_poly.entity_id
_entity_poly.type
_entity_poly.pdbx_seq_one_letter_code
_entity_poly.pdbx_strand_id
1 'polypeptide(L)'
;MIGRRFRLAHIRFGRKIIEVSTFRSGDNENDALILRDNVWGSQEEDVLRRDFTINGLFYDAAKQTVIDYVGGFPDLEKGHLRTIGQPFIRFKQDPVRMIRLLKFRARFGFEIDHDTRLALIESKHEILKSSSARILEELLRMLESGASEPFFRLMIEYGLLQLMLPALASFMEMEEGEQIYSFLQSIDEHTLTEGNTPLDRSLLLAVLAFPLLEKRLEVLYAGRDKPPHLGEIQKEVLHIVREAFGSF
;
A
#
# COMPACT_ATOMS: atom_id res chain seq x y z
N MET A 1 17.23 -8.44 -19.12
CA MET A 1 15.80 -8.84 -19.07
C MET A 1 15.54 -9.33 -17.66
N ILE A 2 14.81 -8.54 -16.86
CA ILE A 2 14.47 -8.89 -15.48
C ILE A 2 13.02 -9.40 -15.53
N GLY A 3 12.79 -10.63 -15.02
CA GLY A 3 11.45 -11.19 -14.92
C GLY A 3 10.90 -11.80 -16.22
N ARG A 4 11.49 -12.89 -16.68
CA ARG A 4 10.91 -13.73 -17.78
C ARG A 4 9.42 -14.01 -17.58
N ARG A 5 8.97 -14.07 -16.32
CA ARG A 5 7.57 -14.33 -15.96
C ARG A 5 6.64 -13.14 -16.28
N PHE A 6 7.13 -11.91 -16.25
CA PHE A 6 6.31 -10.70 -16.43
C PHE A 6 6.57 -9.98 -17.75
N ARG A 7 7.47 -10.51 -18.60
CA ARG A 7 7.82 -9.93 -19.92
C ARG A 7 8.16 -8.45 -19.82
N LEU A 8 8.87 -8.08 -18.76
CA LEU A 8 9.29 -6.73 -18.46
C LEU A 8 10.76 -6.55 -18.89
N ALA A 9 11.04 -5.49 -19.63
CA ALA A 9 12.40 -5.08 -19.99
C ALA A 9 12.72 -3.74 -19.32
N HIS A 10 13.84 -3.65 -18.65
CA HIS A 10 14.38 -2.40 -18.12
C HIS A 10 15.39 -1.82 -19.11
N ILE A 11 15.13 -0.63 -19.60
CA ILE A 11 16.08 0.13 -20.42
C ILE A 11 16.71 1.19 -19.54
N ARG A 12 18.03 1.15 -19.38
CA ARG A 12 18.76 2.06 -18.50
C ARG A 12 19.33 3.22 -19.31
N PHE A 13 19.00 4.45 -18.90
CA PHE A 13 19.57 5.70 -19.39
C PHE A 13 20.28 6.42 -18.23
N GLY A 14 21.58 6.22 -18.08
CA GLY A 14 22.31 6.72 -16.94
C GLY A 14 21.73 6.20 -15.61
N ARG A 15 21.20 7.12 -14.78
CA ARG A 15 20.53 6.78 -13.51
C ARG A 15 19.04 6.48 -13.66
N LYS A 16 18.44 6.77 -14.82
CA LYS A 16 17.01 6.54 -15.07
C LYS A 16 16.79 5.14 -15.64
N ILE A 17 15.72 4.49 -15.19
CA ILE A 17 15.27 3.20 -15.71
C ILE A 17 13.90 3.42 -16.33
N ILE A 18 13.73 3.00 -17.59
CA ILE A 18 12.46 2.96 -18.29
C ILE A 18 12.02 1.50 -18.33
N GLU A 19 10.86 1.23 -17.77
CA GLU A 19 10.23 -0.08 -17.85
C GLU A 19 9.44 -0.20 -19.14
N VAL A 20 9.71 -1.27 -19.90
CA VAL A 20 8.98 -1.58 -21.13
C VAL A 20 8.31 -2.92 -20.97
N SER A 21 7.00 -2.96 -21.13
CA SER A 21 6.19 -4.17 -21.09
C SER A 21 5.32 -4.31 -22.33
N THR A 22 4.91 -5.52 -22.65
CA THR A 22 3.85 -5.77 -23.64
C THR A 22 2.49 -5.56 -23.02
N PHE A 23 1.49 -5.22 -23.85
CA PHE A 23 0.09 -5.26 -23.44
C PHE A 23 -0.33 -6.71 -23.15
N ARG A 24 -1.18 -6.85 -22.15
CA ARG A 24 -1.61 -8.16 -21.65
C ARG A 24 -3.13 -8.26 -21.68
N SER A 25 -3.64 -9.38 -22.13
CA SER A 25 -5.03 -9.75 -21.94
C SER A 25 -5.20 -10.49 -20.62
N GLY A 26 -6.40 -10.53 -20.08
CA GLY A 26 -6.76 -11.26 -18.87
C GLY A 26 -8.26 -11.48 -18.79
N ASP A 27 -8.64 -12.52 -18.06
CA ASP A 27 -10.03 -12.87 -17.83
C ASP A 27 -10.59 -11.93 -16.76
N ASN A 28 -11.38 -10.94 -17.17
CA ASN A 28 -11.95 -9.92 -16.29
C ASN A 28 -13.31 -10.35 -15.69
N GLU A 29 -13.84 -11.53 -16.08
CA GLU A 29 -15.21 -11.93 -15.77
C GLU A 29 -15.32 -12.90 -14.59
N ASN A 30 -14.23 -13.54 -14.18
CA ASN A 30 -14.23 -14.46 -13.04
C ASN A 30 -13.84 -13.78 -11.73
N ASP A 31 -14.57 -14.02 -10.64
CA ASP A 31 -14.29 -13.52 -9.31
C ASP A 31 -13.19 -14.31 -8.56
N ALA A 32 -12.50 -15.24 -9.24
CA ALA A 32 -11.36 -15.97 -8.70
C ALA A 32 -10.09 -15.10 -8.63
N LEU A 33 -9.21 -15.41 -7.67
CA LEU A 33 -7.91 -14.76 -7.55
C LEU A 33 -7.09 -14.92 -8.84
N ILE A 34 -6.50 -13.82 -9.32
CA ILE A 34 -5.64 -13.83 -10.52
C ILE A 34 -4.31 -14.52 -10.17
N LEU A 35 -4.17 -15.78 -10.57
CA LEU A 35 -2.95 -16.56 -10.35
C LEU A 35 -1.96 -16.48 -11.52
N ARG A 36 -2.43 -16.24 -12.73
CA ARG A 36 -1.61 -16.13 -13.94
C ARG A 36 -2.12 -15.02 -14.85
N ASP A 37 -1.20 -14.21 -15.34
CA ASP A 37 -1.54 -12.94 -15.98
C ASP A 37 -0.51 -12.57 -17.07
N ASN A 38 -0.27 -13.46 -18.04
CA ASN A 38 0.81 -13.33 -19.02
C ASN A 38 0.40 -13.65 -20.46
N VAL A 39 -0.87 -13.51 -20.81
CA VAL A 39 -1.33 -13.63 -22.19
C VAL A 39 -1.15 -12.28 -22.90
N TRP A 40 -0.74 -12.27 -24.15
CA TRP A 40 -0.60 -11.06 -24.94
C TRP A 40 -1.99 -10.52 -25.29
N GLY A 41 -2.14 -9.21 -25.21
CA GLY A 41 -3.40 -8.53 -25.46
C GLY A 41 -3.24 -7.24 -26.25
N SER A 42 -4.38 -6.63 -26.56
CA SER A 42 -4.46 -5.28 -27.11
C SER A 42 -4.28 -4.24 -26.02
N GLN A 43 -4.12 -2.98 -26.42
CA GLN A 43 -4.07 -1.83 -25.50
C GLN A 43 -5.37 -1.70 -24.68
N GLU A 44 -6.52 -1.93 -25.32
CA GLU A 44 -7.83 -1.89 -24.67
C GLU A 44 -7.99 -3.01 -23.64
N GLU A 45 -7.57 -4.24 -23.98
CA GLU A 45 -7.59 -5.34 -23.02
C GLU A 45 -6.67 -5.08 -21.82
N ASP A 46 -5.49 -4.48 -22.03
CA ASP A 46 -4.56 -4.17 -20.93
C ASP A 46 -5.13 -3.13 -19.98
N VAL A 47 -5.85 -2.13 -20.48
CA VAL A 47 -6.46 -1.11 -19.62
C VAL A 47 -7.56 -1.69 -18.75
N LEU A 48 -8.39 -2.59 -19.28
CA LEU A 48 -9.49 -3.23 -18.54
C LEU A 48 -9.01 -4.09 -17.35
N ARG A 49 -7.73 -4.46 -17.32
CA ARG A 49 -7.13 -5.22 -16.22
C ARG A 49 -6.54 -4.37 -15.12
N ARG A 50 -6.33 -3.07 -15.38
CA ARG A 50 -5.77 -2.14 -14.40
C ARG A 50 -6.74 -1.93 -13.23
N ASP A 51 -6.27 -1.30 -12.18
CA ASP A 51 -7.04 -1.12 -10.94
C ASP A 51 -8.04 0.03 -11.02
N PHE A 52 -7.57 1.24 -11.34
CA PHE A 52 -8.39 2.45 -11.27
C PHE A 52 -8.38 3.19 -12.60
N THR A 53 -9.48 3.91 -12.88
CA THR A 53 -9.67 4.68 -14.12
C THR A 53 -8.55 5.68 -14.36
N ILE A 54 -8.08 6.37 -13.32
CA ILE A 54 -6.95 7.32 -13.38
C ILE A 54 -5.62 6.67 -13.83
N ASN A 55 -5.48 5.36 -13.66
CA ASN A 55 -4.33 4.58 -14.12
C ASN A 55 -4.57 3.93 -15.50
N GLY A 56 -5.74 4.16 -16.09
CA GLY A 56 -6.14 3.62 -17.39
C GLY A 56 -5.77 4.48 -18.59
N LEU A 57 -4.98 5.53 -18.38
CA LEU A 57 -4.58 6.46 -19.44
C LEU A 57 -3.31 5.96 -20.14
N PHE A 58 -3.26 6.13 -21.46
CA PHE A 58 -2.07 5.97 -22.29
C PHE A 58 -1.71 7.28 -22.98
N TYR A 59 -0.44 7.47 -23.26
CA TYR A 59 0.04 8.58 -24.05
C TYR A 59 0.75 8.09 -25.32
N ASP A 60 0.22 8.45 -26.48
CA ASP A 60 0.86 8.20 -27.77
C ASP A 60 1.84 9.35 -28.06
N ALA A 61 3.13 9.09 -27.87
CA ALA A 61 4.18 10.07 -28.06
C ALA A 61 4.34 10.52 -29.52
N ALA A 62 4.00 9.67 -30.49
CA ALA A 62 4.10 9.98 -31.92
C ALA A 62 2.97 10.94 -32.35
N LYS A 63 1.76 10.73 -31.84
CA LYS A 63 0.58 11.57 -32.12
C LYS A 63 0.40 12.70 -31.11
N GLN A 64 1.15 12.67 -30.01
CA GLN A 64 1.00 13.61 -28.88
C GLN A 64 -0.44 13.65 -28.32
N THR A 65 -1.08 12.50 -28.21
CA THR A 65 -2.46 12.37 -27.76
C THR A 65 -2.58 11.45 -26.56
N VAL A 66 -3.52 11.78 -25.67
CA VAL A 66 -3.94 10.88 -24.58
C VAL A 66 -5.05 9.98 -25.10
N ILE A 67 -4.95 8.69 -24.82
CA ILE A 67 -5.93 7.66 -25.14
C ILE A 67 -6.57 7.21 -23.84
N ASP A 68 -7.89 7.32 -23.76
CA ASP A 68 -8.69 6.97 -22.59
C ASP A 68 -9.85 6.04 -23.01
N TYR A 69 -9.79 4.80 -22.54
CA TYR A 69 -10.82 3.79 -22.80
C TYR A 69 -11.84 3.65 -21.66
N VAL A 70 -11.58 4.26 -20.50
CA VAL A 70 -12.30 3.95 -19.25
C VAL A 70 -12.83 5.19 -18.51
N GLY A 71 -12.67 6.38 -19.09
CA GLY A 71 -13.08 7.63 -18.47
C GLY A 71 -12.14 8.08 -17.34
N GLY A 72 -10.86 7.73 -17.45
CA GLY A 72 -9.85 8.08 -16.44
C GLY A 72 -9.49 9.56 -16.44
N PHE A 73 -9.53 10.22 -17.58
CA PHE A 73 -9.22 11.65 -17.67
C PHE A 73 -10.25 12.54 -16.94
N PRO A 74 -11.58 12.37 -17.15
CA PRO A 74 -12.59 13.05 -16.35
C PRO A 74 -12.51 12.76 -14.85
N ASP A 75 -12.18 11.54 -14.45
CA ASP A 75 -12.01 11.18 -13.03
C ASP A 75 -10.79 11.86 -12.43
N LEU A 76 -9.70 11.95 -13.18
CA LEU A 76 -8.49 12.65 -12.77
C LEU A 76 -8.76 14.16 -12.58
N GLU A 77 -9.47 14.80 -13.51
CA GLU A 77 -9.84 16.22 -13.41
C GLU A 77 -10.73 16.52 -12.19
N LYS A 78 -11.64 15.58 -11.86
CA LYS A 78 -12.55 15.72 -10.72
C LYS A 78 -11.94 15.26 -9.39
N GLY A 79 -10.77 14.64 -9.42
CA GLY A 79 -10.17 14.02 -8.23
C GLY A 79 -10.96 12.82 -7.72
N HIS A 80 -11.46 11.95 -8.61
CA HIS A 80 -12.23 10.77 -8.26
C HIS A 80 -11.43 9.48 -8.40
N LEU A 81 -11.57 8.57 -7.44
CA LEU A 81 -10.99 7.23 -7.43
C LEU A 81 -12.07 6.20 -7.71
N ARG A 82 -12.08 5.66 -8.92
CA ARG A 82 -13.03 4.64 -9.37
C ARG A 82 -12.29 3.40 -9.89
N THR A 83 -12.75 2.21 -9.53
CA THR A 83 -12.23 0.96 -10.09
C THR A 83 -12.64 0.81 -11.55
N ILE A 84 -11.77 0.22 -12.36
CA ILE A 84 -12.11 -0.23 -13.70
C ILE A 84 -12.89 -1.54 -13.58
N GLY A 85 -14.13 -1.55 -14.11
CA GLY A 85 -15.05 -2.69 -14.00
C GLY A 85 -15.79 -2.75 -12.65
N GLN A 86 -16.35 -3.90 -12.33
CA GLN A 86 -17.18 -4.12 -11.15
C GLN A 86 -16.33 -4.13 -9.86
N PRO A 87 -16.49 -3.17 -8.92
CA PRO A 87 -15.61 -3.03 -7.77
C PRO A 87 -15.50 -4.29 -6.90
N PHE A 88 -16.61 -4.96 -6.61
CA PHE A 88 -16.63 -6.20 -5.83
C PHE A 88 -15.81 -7.32 -6.47
N ILE A 89 -15.97 -7.52 -7.76
CA ILE A 89 -15.20 -8.52 -8.51
C ILE A 89 -13.73 -8.17 -8.47
N ARG A 90 -13.40 -6.90 -8.68
CA ARG A 90 -12.02 -6.42 -8.75
C ARG A 90 -11.28 -6.57 -7.42
N PHE A 91 -11.94 -6.36 -6.29
CA PHE A 91 -11.34 -6.57 -4.97
C PHE A 91 -11.21 -8.04 -4.58
N LYS A 92 -12.12 -8.91 -5.04
CA LYS A 92 -11.98 -10.36 -4.89
C LYS A 92 -10.84 -10.93 -5.75
N GLN A 93 -10.70 -10.47 -6.99
CA GLN A 93 -9.63 -10.89 -7.90
C GLN A 93 -8.24 -10.52 -7.40
N ASP A 94 -8.08 -9.34 -6.84
CA ASP A 94 -6.83 -8.83 -6.28
C ASP A 94 -7.10 -7.90 -5.09
N PRO A 95 -7.19 -8.46 -3.88
CA PRO A 95 -7.54 -7.68 -2.68
C PRO A 95 -6.52 -6.58 -2.34
N VAL A 96 -5.26 -6.69 -2.79
CA VAL A 96 -4.24 -5.64 -2.60
C VAL A 96 -4.66 -4.31 -3.25
N ARG A 97 -5.59 -4.34 -4.21
CA ARG A 97 -6.18 -3.11 -4.77
C ARG A 97 -6.87 -2.24 -3.73
N MET A 98 -7.41 -2.82 -2.65
CA MET A 98 -7.99 -2.03 -1.55
C MET A 98 -6.92 -1.18 -0.84
N ILE A 99 -5.74 -1.74 -0.59
CA ILE A 99 -4.59 -0.98 -0.04
C ILE A 99 -4.18 0.13 -1.02
N ARG A 100 -4.10 -0.20 -2.31
CA ARG A 100 -3.72 0.77 -3.37
C ARG A 100 -4.75 1.88 -3.53
N LEU A 101 -6.04 1.61 -3.32
CA LEU A 101 -7.09 2.63 -3.29
C LEU A 101 -6.84 3.65 -2.18
N LEU A 102 -6.61 3.18 -0.96
CA LEU A 102 -6.32 4.06 0.19
C LEU A 102 -4.99 4.81 0.01
N LYS A 103 -4.01 4.19 -0.65
CA LYS A 103 -2.77 4.86 -1.04
C LYS A 103 -3.00 6.07 -1.94
N PHE A 104 -3.82 5.93 -2.98
CA PHE A 104 -4.15 7.07 -3.86
C PHE A 104 -4.97 8.12 -3.12
N ARG A 105 -5.92 7.71 -2.28
CA ARG A 105 -6.68 8.62 -1.42
C ARG A 105 -5.75 9.44 -0.51
N ALA A 106 -4.81 8.79 0.16
CA ALA A 106 -3.86 9.46 1.07
C ALA A 106 -2.95 10.45 0.33
N ARG A 107 -2.42 10.05 -0.84
CA ARG A 107 -1.45 10.87 -1.58
C ARG A 107 -2.06 12.06 -2.30
N PHE A 108 -3.24 11.92 -2.86
CA PHE A 108 -3.83 12.91 -3.76
C PHE A 108 -5.05 13.61 -3.16
N GLY A 109 -5.59 13.13 -2.03
CA GLY A 109 -6.81 13.66 -1.46
C GLY A 109 -8.07 13.38 -2.30
N PHE A 110 -7.98 12.52 -3.32
CA PHE A 110 -9.09 12.22 -4.23
C PHE A 110 -10.23 11.53 -3.51
N GLU A 111 -11.46 11.78 -3.94
CA GLU A 111 -12.64 11.14 -3.36
C GLU A 111 -12.86 9.75 -3.94
N ILE A 112 -13.19 8.79 -3.07
CA ILE A 112 -13.52 7.43 -3.50
C ILE A 112 -14.96 7.42 -4.00
N ASP A 113 -15.14 6.96 -5.25
CA ASP A 113 -16.44 6.74 -5.86
C ASP A 113 -17.34 5.87 -4.97
N HIS A 114 -18.65 6.15 -4.96
CA HIS A 114 -19.61 5.53 -4.06
C HIS A 114 -19.59 3.99 -4.12
N ASP A 115 -19.67 3.42 -5.32
CA ASP A 115 -19.72 1.95 -5.50
C ASP A 115 -18.38 1.30 -5.15
N THR A 116 -17.28 1.97 -5.47
CA THR A 116 -15.92 1.55 -5.08
C THR A 116 -15.75 1.55 -3.56
N ARG A 117 -16.31 2.55 -2.87
CA ARG A 117 -16.28 2.62 -1.40
C ARG A 117 -17.13 1.54 -0.74
N LEU A 118 -18.34 1.31 -1.24
CA LEU A 118 -19.20 0.21 -0.75
C LEU A 118 -18.50 -1.13 -0.89
N ALA A 119 -17.93 -1.40 -2.07
CA ALA A 119 -17.21 -2.64 -2.31
C ALA A 119 -15.98 -2.81 -1.40
N LEU A 120 -15.24 -1.71 -1.11
CA LEU A 120 -14.14 -1.75 -0.14
C LEU A 120 -14.63 -2.21 1.24
N ILE A 121 -15.70 -1.60 1.75
CA ILE A 121 -16.25 -1.90 3.09
C ILE A 121 -16.72 -3.36 3.16
N GLU A 122 -17.44 -3.83 2.15
CA GLU A 122 -18.03 -5.17 2.14
C GLU A 122 -16.99 -6.27 1.84
N SER A 123 -15.97 -5.96 1.03
CA SER A 123 -14.94 -6.94 0.61
C SER A 123 -13.66 -6.91 1.45
N LYS A 124 -13.56 -6.08 2.50
CA LYS A 124 -12.30 -5.89 3.25
C LYS A 124 -11.67 -7.18 3.78
N HIS A 125 -12.48 -8.19 4.13
CA HIS A 125 -11.99 -9.48 4.60
C HIS A 125 -11.24 -10.29 3.52
N GLU A 126 -11.46 -9.98 2.24
CA GLU A 126 -10.72 -10.62 1.15
C GLU A 126 -9.22 -10.35 1.23
N ILE A 127 -8.79 -9.27 1.91
CA ILE A 127 -7.37 -8.93 2.09
C ILE A 127 -6.56 -10.06 2.72
N LEU A 128 -7.20 -10.86 3.58
CA LEU A 128 -6.58 -12.02 4.25
C LEU A 128 -6.17 -13.14 3.28
N LYS A 129 -6.70 -13.14 2.05
CA LYS A 129 -6.32 -14.08 0.99
C LYS A 129 -5.08 -13.64 0.20
N SER A 130 -4.61 -12.44 0.44
CA SER A 130 -3.44 -11.89 -0.26
C SER A 130 -2.13 -12.42 0.32
N SER A 131 -1.11 -12.48 -0.53
CA SER A 131 0.25 -12.80 -0.08
C SER A 131 0.77 -11.72 0.87
N SER A 132 1.26 -12.13 2.04
CA SER A 132 1.90 -11.26 3.03
C SER A 132 3.01 -10.38 2.42
N ALA A 133 3.83 -10.96 1.54
CA ALA A 133 4.91 -10.23 0.88
C ALA A 133 4.39 -9.08 -0.01
N ARG A 134 3.24 -9.24 -0.68
CA ARG A 134 2.63 -8.16 -1.48
C ARG A 134 2.06 -7.07 -0.59
N ILE A 135 1.42 -7.44 0.50
CA ILE A 135 0.88 -6.48 1.49
C ILE A 135 2.03 -5.66 2.08
N LEU A 136 3.08 -6.34 2.57
CA LEU A 136 4.25 -5.69 3.16
C LEU A 136 4.91 -4.71 2.18
N GLU A 137 5.06 -5.09 0.91
CA GLU A 137 5.64 -4.20 -0.10
C GLU A 137 4.79 -2.94 -0.32
N GLU A 138 3.45 -3.05 -0.35
CA GLU A 138 2.58 -1.86 -0.46
C GLU A 138 2.66 -0.97 0.80
N LEU A 139 2.74 -1.57 2.00
CA LEU A 139 2.93 -0.80 3.24
C LEU A 139 4.28 -0.06 3.24
N LEU A 140 5.37 -0.73 2.86
CA LEU A 140 6.70 -0.09 2.77
C LEU A 140 6.71 1.05 1.75
N ARG A 141 6.10 0.85 0.58
CA ARG A 141 5.96 1.93 -0.42
C ARG A 141 5.17 3.12 0.09
N MET A 142 4.24 2.91 1.02
CA MET A 142 3.52 4.02 1.63
C MET A 142 4.37 4.77 2.64
N LEU A 143 5.14 4.07 3.46
CA LEU A 143 6.11 4.69 4.36
C LEU A 143 7.18 5.52 3.60
N GLU A 144 7.48 5.14 2.36
CA GLU A 144 8.43 5.86 1.48
C GLU A 144 7.77 7.00 0.67
N SER A 145 6.46 7.26 0.80
CA SER A 145 5.70 8.06 -0.17
C SER A 145 5.51 9.53 0.18
N GLY A 146 5.77 9.93 1.43
CA GLY A 146 5.44 11.26 1.93
C GLY A 146 3.95 11.47 2.22
N ALA A 147 3.17 10.38 2.40
CA ALA A 147 1.77 10.41 2.78
C ALA A 147 1.42 9.20 3.68
N SER A 148 2.35 8.79 4.53
CA SER A 148 2.19 7.60 5.37
C SER A 148 1.21 7.85 6.52
N GLU A 149 1.25 9.01 7.14
CA GLU A 149 0.33 9.37 8.23
C GLU A 149 -1.14 9.31 7.77
N PRO A 150 -1.59 10.04 6.74
CA PRO A 150 -2.97 9.96 6.29
C PRO A 150 -3.35 8.57 5.77
N PHE A 151 -2.39 7.80 5.21
CA PHE A 151 -2.65 6.43 4.80
C PHE A 151 -2.97 5.51 5.99
N PHE A 152 -2.19 5.53 7.06
CA PHE A 152 -2.46 4.69 8.22
C PHE A 152 -3.77 5.07 8.93
N ARG A 153 -4.15 6.35 8.97
CA ARG A 153 -5.48 6.76 9.44
C ARG A 153 -6.60 6.16 8.60
N LEU A 154 -6.48 6.19 7.28
CA LEU A 154 -7.44 5.56 6.38
C LEU A 154 -7.49 4.03 6.56
N MET A 155 -6.33 3.39 6.77
CA MET A 155 -6.27 1.94 7.03
C MET A 155 -7.01 1.55 8.31
N ILE A 156 -6.95 2.38 9.36
CA ILE A 156 -7.75 2.22 10.60
C ILE A 156 -9.23 2.50 10.31
N GLU A 157 -9.56 3.63 9.69
CA GLU A 157 -10.94 4.05 9.38
C GLU A 157 -11.72 2.97 8.62
N TYR A 158 -11.11 2.37 7.60
CA TYR A 158 -11.75 1.32 6.80
C TYR A 158 -11.60 -0.09 7.40
N GLY A 159 -10.89 -0.26 8.51
CA GLY A 159 -10.73 -1.52 9.22
C GLY A 159 -9.81 -2.53 8.53
N LEU A 160 -8.97 -2.09 7.61
CA LEU A 160 -7.99 -2.96 6.94
C LEU A 160 -6.79 -3.26 7.83
N LEU A 161 -6.33 -2.28 8.63
CA LEU A 161 -5.18 -2.49 9.51
C LEU A 161 -5.51 -3.51 10.61
N GLN A 162 -6.73 -3.45 11.16
CA GLN A 162 -7.21 -4.41 12.17
C GLN A 162 -7.20 -5.85 11.67
N LEU A 163 -7.47 -6.06 10.39
CA LEU A 163 -7.43 -7.40 9.77
C LEU A 163 -6.00 -7.90 9.52
N MET A 164 -5.09 -7.01 9.15
CA MET A 164 -3.73 -7.39 8.75
C MET A 164 -2.75 -7.38 9.91
N LEU A 165 -2.83 -6.37 10.77
CA LEU A 165 -1.90 -6.09 11.87
C LEU A 165 -2.70 -5.71 13.14
N PRO A 166 -3.46 -6.64 13.73
CA PRO A 166 -4.40 -6.33 14.81
C PRO A 166 -3.75 -5.70 16.05
N ALA A 167 -2.56 -6.15 16.45
CA ALA A 167 -1.87 -5.59 17.61
C ALA A 167 -1.43 -4.14 17.37
N LEU A 168 -0.88 -3.85 16.18
CA LEU A 168 -0.51 -2.50 15.78
C LEU A 168 -1.76 -1.59 15.68
N ALA A 169 -2.83 -2.09 15.04
CA ALA A 169 -4.08 -1.33 14.91
C ALA A 169 -4.67 -0.98 16.27
N SER A 170 -4.77 -1.96 17.18
CA SER A 170 -5.27 -1.74 18.53
C SER A 170 -4.45 -0.70 19.31
N PHE A 171 -3.13 -0.70 19.14
CA PHE A 171 -2.27 0.30 19.77
C PHE A 171 -2.48 1.69 19.16
N MET A 172 -2.59 1.79 17.82
CA MET A 172 -2.80 3.06 17.12
C MET A 172 -4.16 3.71 17.43
N GLU A 173 -5.14 2.95 17.91
CA GLU A 173 -6.45 3.44 18.36
C GLU A 173 -6.45 3.93 19.82
N MET A 174 -5.35 3.74 20.59
CA MET A 174 -5.17 4.27 21.94
C MET A 174 -4.61 5.71 21.90
N GLU A 175 -4.65 6.40 23.02
CA GLU A 175 -4.05 7.74 23.16
C GLU A 175 -2.54 7.72 22.88
N GLU A 176 -1.85 6.71 23.37
CA GLU A 176 -0.41 6.49 23.11
C GLU A 176 -0.08 6.25 21.64
N GLY A 177 -1.06 5.78 20.86
CA GLY A 177 -0.92 5.56 19.42
C GLY A 177 -0.69 6.83 18.60
N GLU A 178 -1.05 8.01 19.14
CA GLU A 178 -0.77 9.30 18.49
C GLU A 178 0.74 9.54 18.31
N GLN A 179 1.59 8.90 19.10
CA GLN A 179 3.04 8.96 18.91
C GLN A 179 3.46 8.33 17.55
N ILE A 180 2.81 7.23 17.13
CA ILE A 180 3.07 6.63 15.82
C ILE A 180 2.71 7.63 14.70
N TYR A 181 1.55 8.28 14.78
CA TYR A 181 1.14 9.28 13.79
C TYR A 181 2.10 10.47 13.74
N SER A 182 2.61 10.93 14.88
CA SER A 182 3.62 11.99 14.93
C SER A 182 4.93 11.58 14.24
N PHE A 183 5.37 10.34 14.42
CA PHE A 183 6.54 9.81 13.72
C PHE A 183 6.29 9.67 12.21
N LEU A 184 5.11 9.17 11.80
CA LEU A 184 4.74 9.07 10.40
C LEU A 184 4.70 10.45 9.72
N GLN A 185 4.15 11.46 10.40
CA GLN A 185 4.19 12.84 9.92
C GLN A 185 5.62 13.35 9.72
N SER A 186 6.52 13.09 10.67
CA SER A 186 7.93 13.47 10.55
C SER A 186 8.63 12.77 9.37
N ILE A 187 8.30 11.49 9.10
CA ILE A 187 8.78 10.76 7.91
C ILE A 187 8.25 11.42 6.63
N ASP A 188 6.97 11.77 6.60
CA ASP A 188 6.34 12.38 5.44
C ASP A 188 6.97 13.75 5.14
N GLU A 189 7.18 14.59 6.15
CA GLU A 189 7.87 15.88 6.04
C GLU A 189 9.30 15.72 5.52
N HIS A 190 10.07 14.77 6.07
CA HIS A 190 11.43 14.45 5.61
C HIS A 190 11.43 14.03 4.13
N THR A 191 10.53 13.14 3.75
CA THR A 191 10.41 12.64 2.37
C THR A 191 10.07 13.76 1.38
N LEU A 192 9.23 14.71 1.78
CA LEU A 192 8.82 15.84 0.92
C LEU A 192 9.91 16.91 0.81
N THR A 193 10.69 17.13 1.87
CA THR A 193 11.73 18.18 1.91
C THR A 193 13.07 17.71 1.34
N GLU A 194 13.49 16.48 1.66
CA GLU A 194 14.81 15.95 1.30
C GLU A 194 14.78 14.95 0.14
N GLY A 195 13.70 14.84 -0.57
CA GLY A 195 13.22 14.06 -1.72
C GLY A 195 14.14 13.11 -2.49
N ASN A 196 15.43 12.99 -2.16
CA ASN A 196 16.42 12.13 -2.84
C ASN A 196 17.17 11.17 -1.92
N THR A 197 16.94 11.22 -0.61
CA THR A 197 17.60 10.31 0.33
C THR A 197 16.54 9.42 0.98
N PRO A 198 16.24 8.25 0.40
CA PRO A 198 15.25 7.35 0.99
C PRO A 198 15.73 6.87 2.36
N LEU A 199 14.85 6.91 3.35
CA LEU A 199 15.10 6.32 4.66
C LEU A 199 15.22 4.79 4.53
N ASP A 200 16.06 4.19 5.37
CA ASP A 200 16.18 2.73 5.41
C ASP A 200 14.84 2.09 5.84
N ARG A 201 14.43 1.04 5.14
CA ARG A 201 13.18 0.33 5.41
C ARG A 201 13.11 -0.24 6.83
N SER A 202 14.26 -0.61 7.42
CA SER A 202 14.31 -1.08 8.80
C SER A 202 13.93 0.04 9.77
N LEU A 203 14.37 1.28 9.50
CA LEU A 203 13.99 2.45 10.29
C LEU A 203 12.49 2.74 10.16
N LEU A 204 11.95 2.66 8.93
CA LEU A 204 10.52 2.86 8.67
C LEU A 204 9.64 1.85 9.44
N LEU A 205 10.06 0.59 9.52
CA LEU A 205 9.36 -0.42 10.33
C LEU A 205 9.56 -0.20 11.84
N ALA A 206 10.76 0.24 12.24
CA ALA A 206 11.05 0.54 13.65
C ALA A 206 10.15 1.65 14.21
N VAL A 207 9.81 2.66 13.41
CA VAL A 207 8.89 3.74 13.77
C VAL A 207 7.51 3.20 14.18
N LEU A 208 7.02 2.17 13.51
CA LEU A 208 5.73 1.56 13.85
C LEU A 208 5.82 0.69 15.13
N ALA A 209 6.97 0.07 15.37
CA ALA A 209 7.16 -0.86 16.48
C ALA A 209 7.65 -0.20 17.78
N PHE A 210 8.35 0.95 17.66
CA PHE A 210 9.03 1.57 18.80
C PHE A 210 8.08 2.02 19.91
N PRO A 211 6.95 2.69 19.66
CA PRO A 211 6.02 3.07 20.71
C PRO A 211 5.40 1.88 21.46
N LEU A 212 5.16 0.77 20.76
CA LEU A 212 4.69 -0.47 21.37
C LEU A 212 5.75 -1.04 22.33
N LEU A 213 7.02 -1.03 21.89
CA LEU A 213 8.14 -1.46 22.71
C LEU A 213 8.30 -0.58 23.93
N GLU A 214 8.28 0.73 23.78
CA GLU A 214 8.41 1.70 24.85
C GLU A 214 7.35 1.47 25.94
N LYS A 215 6.09 1.40 25.55
CA LYS A 215 4.96 1.11 26.45
C LYS A 215 5.13 -0.22 27.17
N ARG A 216 5.56 -1.25 26.46
CA ARG A 216 5.79 -2.58 27.05
C ARG A 216 6.92 -2.56 28.07
N LEU A 217 8.02 -1.86 27.78
CA LEU A 217 9.13 -1.72 28.71
C LEU A 217 8.72 -0.93 29.95
N GLU A 218 7.96 0.14 29.81
CA GLU A 218 7.41 0.89 30.95
C GLU A 218 6.62 -0.01 31.88
N VAL A 219 5.71 -0.83 31.34
CA VAL A 219 4.89 -1.77 32.16
C VAL A 219 5.73 -2.84 32.82
N LEU A 220 6.68 -3.45 32.11
CA LEU A 220 7.49 -4.58 32.62
C LEU A 220 8.52 -4.14 33.68
N TYR A 221 8.99 -2.91 33.58
CA TYR A 221 10.06 -2.39 34.44
C TYR A 221 9.56 -1.32 35.44
N ALA A 222 8.25 -1.09 35.51
CA ALA A 222 7.63 -0.23 36.50
C ALA A 222 8.04 -0.69 37.93
N GLY A 223 8.61 0.24 38.72
CA GLY A 223 9.02 -0.02 40.11
C GLY A 223 10.31 -0.82 40.29
N ARG A 224 11.09 -1.05 39.23
CA ARG A 224 12.43 -1.66 39.36
C ARG A 224 13.49 -0.58 39.57
N ASP A 225 14.41 -0.82 40.52
CA ASP A 225 15.51 0.10 40.79
C ASP A 225 16.61 0.12 39.71
N LYS A 226 16.63 -0.89 38.83
CA LYS A 226 17.66 -1.03 37.80
C LYS A 226 17.03 -1.04 36.42
N PRO A 227 17.65 -0.34 35.43
CA PRO A 227 17.20 -0.39 34.05
C PRO A 227 17.36 -1.81 33.46
N PRO A 228 16.59 -2.16 32.41
CA PRO A 228 16.70 -3.46 31.77
C PRO A 228 18.09 -3.68 31.14
N HIS A 229 18.57 -4.92 31.18
CA HIS A 229 19.77 -5.31 30.46
C HIS A 229 19.48 -5.40 28.95
N LEU A 230 20.52 -5.16 28.12
CA LEU A 230 20.40 -5.23 26.67
C LEU A 230 19.74 -6.53 26.16
N GLY A 231 20.07 -7.66 26.79
CA GLY A 231 19.49 -8.96 26.44
C GLY A 231 18.00 -9.09 26.77
N GLU A 232 17.50 -8.36 27.77
CA GLU A 232 16.07 -8.29 28.09
C GLU A 232 15.36 -7.41 27.04
N ILE A 233 15.94 -6.26 26.71
CA ILE A 233 15.42 -5.37 25.65
C ILE A 233 15.34 -6.11 24.33
N GLN A 234 16.37 -6.85 23.92
CA GLN A 234 16.37 -7.65 22.70
C GLN A 234 15.24 -8.68 22.65
N LYS A 235 14.93 -9.34 23.76
CA LYS A 235 13.80 -10.28 23.84
C LYS A 235 12.46 -9.57 23.62
N GLU A 236 12.28 -8.39 24.22
CA GLU A 236 11.06 -7.62 24.07
C GLU A 236 10.94 -7.06 22.65
N VAL A 237 12.03 -6.60 22.03
CA VAL A 237 12.02 -6.20 20.59
C VAL A 237 11.54 -7.36 19.72
N LEU A 238 12.10 -8.57 19.90
CA LEU A 238 11.69 -9.75 19.13
C LEU A 238 10.21 -10.12 19.40
N HIS A 239 9.74 -9.94 20.62
CA HIS A 239 8.36 -10.18 20.98
C HIS A 239 7.44 -9.18 20.25
N ILE A 240 7.71 -7.88 20.34
CA ILE A 240 6.94 -6.84 19.67
C ILE A 240 6.94 -7.01 18.15
N VAL A 241 8.08 -7.31 17.54
CA VAL A 241 8.14 -7.55 16.09
C VAL A 241 7.26 -8.74 15.68
N ARG A 242 7.26 -9.82 16.46
CA ARG A 242 6.38 -10.97 16.19
C ARG A 242 4.90 -10.66 16.43
N GLU A 243 4.59 -9.90 17.45
CA GLU A 243 3.21 -9.51 17.78
C GLU A 243 2.66 -8.53 16.77
N ALA A 244 3.43 -7.49 16.42
CA ALA A 244 2.99 -6.43 15.51
C ALA A 244 3.00 -6.87 14.03
N PHE A 245 3.97 -7.71 13.62
CA PHE A 245 4.19 -8.06 12.22
C PHE A 245 4.22 -9.57 11.94
N GLY A 246 3.85 -10.41 12.91
CA GLY A 246 3.91 -11.87 12.79
C GLY A 246 3.02 -12.50 11.72
N SER A 247 2.14 -11.68 11.09
CA SER A 247 1.34 -12.08 9.93
C SER A 247 2.10 -12.01 8.60
N PHE A 248 3.36 -11.51 8.60
CA PHE A 248 4.19 -11.29 7.42
C PHE A 248 5.41 -12.22 7.34
#